data_8d717760890c5c206203f4d316622430
#
_entry.id   8d717760890c5c206203f4d316622430
#
_cell.length_a   1.000
_cell.length_b   1.000
_cell.length_c   1.000
_cell.angle_alpha   90.00
_cell.angle_beta   90.00
_cell.angle_gamma   90.00
#
_symmetry.space_group_name_H-M   'P 1'
#
loop_
_entity.id
_entity.type
_entity.pdbx_description
1 polymer ?
#
loop_
_entity_poly.entity_id
_entity_poly.type
_entity_poly.pdbx_seq_one_letter_code
_entity_poly.pdbx_strand_id
1 'polypeptide(L)'
;MDRPNTKTEASPEKGTNRTRPYPILLLGTFASFAQVGGRTLVGRILEQFKRAGCPVEALVYSDRIGESGRISSLAASSSCPALSEAEFVSQGLASLPAERLVLLIDGTYLFDQRLILKACNWEQPGVLIDSAPVDGGHQRSNLEGVAYAGMLALTAGGLRQALQGGGTILGVQA
;
A
#
# COMPACT_ATOMS: atom_id res chain seq x y z
N MET A 1 -16.73 48.35 39.61
CA MET A 1 -15.76 48.38 38.48
C MET A 1 -15.59 46.94 38.01
N ASP A 2 -16.48 46.56 37.08
CA ASP A 2 -16.52 45.19 36.51
C ASP A 2 -15.62 45.11 35.29
N ARG A 3 -14.71 44.15 35.26
CA ARG A 3 -13.90 43.84 34.09
C ARG A 3 -14.61 42.74 33.28
N PRO A 4 -14.89 42.94 32.02
CA PRO A 4 -15.42 41.89 31.18
C PRO A 4 -14.33 40.88 30.84
N ASN A 5 -14.62 39.60 31.14
CA ASN A 5 -13.79 38.44 30.86
C ASN A 5 -14.09 37.99 29.40
N THR A 6 -13.29 38.44 28.46
CA THR A 6 -13.36 37.98 27.05
C THR A 6 -12.68 36.63 26.93
N LYS A 7 -13.47 35.57 27.06
CA LYS A 7 -13.10 34.23 26.56
C LYS A 7 -12.98 34.27 25.03
N THR A 8 -11.76 34.30 24.55
CA THR A 8 -11.48 34.03 23.15
C THR A 8 -11.71 32.54 22.93
N GLU A 9 -12.88 32.18 22.36
CA GLU A 9 -13.11 30.84 21.82
C GLU A 9 -12.19 30.64 20.62
N ALA A 10 -11.17 29.81 20.81
CA ALA A 10 -10.37 29.31 19.72
C ALA A 10 -11.28 28.47 18.82
N SER A 11 -11.59 28.99 17.63
CA SER A 11 -12.25 28.21 16.58
C SER A 11 -11.45 26.94 16.31
N PRO A 12 -12.10 25.76 16.22
CA PRO A 12 -11.39 24.54 15.85
C PRO A 12 -10.81 24.76 14.44
N GLU A 13 -9.49 24.69 14.33
CA GLU A 13 -8.80 24.69 13.03
C GLU A 13 -9.46 23.66 12.14
N LYS A 14 -9.98 24.13 11.01
CA LYS A 14 -10.50 23.28 9.92
C LYS A 14 -9.43 22.27 9.58
N GLY A 15 -9.69 21.00 9.95
CA GLY A 15 -8.78 19.90 9.69
C GLY A 15 -8.31 19.95 8.24
N THR A 16 -7.01 20.10 8.06
CA THR A 16 -6.36 19.92 6.78
C THR A 16 -6.87 18.60 6.21
N ASN A 17 -7.47 18.66 5.03
CA ASN A 17 -7.99 17.50 4.31
C ASN A 17 -6.77 16.65 3.87
N ARG A 18 -6.15 15.96 4.85
CA ARG A 18 -4.96 15.14 4.65
C ARG A 18 -5.35 14.01 3.72
N THR A 19 -4.90 14.09 2.50
CA THR A 19 -5.14 13.06 1.49
C THR A 19 -4.39 11.81 1.91
N ARG A 20 -5.12 10.81 2.43
CA ARG A 20 -4.56 9.50 2.77
C ARG A 20 -3.87 8.88 1.56
N PRO A 21 -2.85 8.03 1.75
CA PRO A 21 -2.24 7.30 0.65
C PRO A 21 -3.29 6.54 -0.18
N TYR A 22 -2.98 6.27 -1.42
CA TYR A 22 -3.75 5.42 -2.33
C TYR A 22 -3.16 4.00 -2.26
N PRO A 23 -3.75 3.06 -1.48
CA PRO A 23 -3.15 1.76 -1.27
C PRO A 23 -3.48 0.82 -2.43
N ILE A 24 -2.45 0.18 -2.98
CA ILE A 24 -2.56 -0.89 -3.96
C ILE A 24 -1.87 -2.14 -3.46
N LEU A 25 -2.52 -3.29 -3.66
CA LEU A 25 -2.00 -4.59 -3.25
C LEU A 25 -1.41 -5.31 -4.46
N LEU A 26 -0.14 -5.65 -4.38
CA LEU A 26 0.63 -6.27 -5.43
C LEU A 26 0.61 -7.80 -5.30
N LEU A 27 0.20 -8.46 -6.35
CA LEU A 27 0.11 -9.91 -6.46
C LEU A 27 1.18 -10.39 -7.45
N GLY A 28 2.43 -10.46 -6.98
CA GLY A 28 3.58 -10.83 -7.80
C GLY A 28 3.82 -12.33 -7.92
N THR A 29 3.35 -13.13 -6.96
CA THR A 29 3.62 -14.56 -6.88
C THR A 29 2.44 -15.35 -6.30
N PHE A 30 2.47 -16.68 -6.46
CA PHE A 30 1.50 -17.59 -5.82
C PHE A 30 1.49 -17.53 -4.29
N ALA A 31 2.58 -17.10 -3.67
CA ALA A 31 2.69 -16.97 -2.23
C ALA A 31 1.61 -16.03 -1.63
N SER A 32 1.12 -15.05 -2.41
CA SER A 32 0.02 -14.16 -2.02
C SER A 32 -1.27 -14.92 -1.69
N PHE A 33 -1.45 -16.13 -2.25
CA PHE A 33 -2.61 -16.99 -2.01
C PHE A 33 -2.37 -18.08 -0.95
N ALA A 34 -1.22 -18.06 -0.28
CA ALA A 34 -0.93 -18.99 0.80
C ALA A 34 -2.00 -18.89 1.91
N GLN A 35 -2.37 -20.04 2.47
CA GLN A 35 -3.34 -20.13 3.55
C GLN A 35 -2.65 -19.89 4.90
N VAL A 36 -3.15 -18.93 5.66
CA VAL A 36 -2.69 -18.63 7.01
C VAL A 36 -3.89 -18.57 7.95
N GLY A 37 -4.03 -19.58 8.82
CA GLY A 37 -5.15 -19.66 9.75
C GLY A 37 -6.50 -19.65 9.06
N GLY A 38 -6.69 -20.47 8.01
CA GLY A 38 -7.95 -20.65 7.29
C GLY A 38 -8.34 -19.54 6.33
N ARG A 39 -7.45 -18.55 6.09
CA ARG A 39 -7.68 -17.47 5.11
C ARG A 39 -6.45 -17.28 4.25
N THR A 40 -6.64 -16.82 3.02
CA THR A 40 -5.51 -16.42 2.17
C THR A 40 -4.80 -15.20 2.74
N LEU A 41 -3.49 -15.13 2.54
CA LEU A 41 -2.67 -14.00 2.97
C LEU A 41 -3.22 -12.68 2.43
N VAL A 42 -3.49 -12.62 1.14
CA VAL A 42 -4.10 -11.46 0.48
C VAL A 42 -5.47 -11.10 1.06
N GLY A 43 -6.32 -12.07 1.36
CA GLY A 43 -7.63 -11.83 2.00
C GLY A 43 -7.50 -11.21 3.39
N ARG A 44 -6.47 -11.61 4.15
CA ARG A 44 -6.15 -10.99 5.45
C ARG A 44 -5.71 -9.54 5.31
N ILE A 45 -4.82 -9.26 4.36
CA ILE A 45 -4.32 -7.90 4.10
C ILE A 45 -5.50 -6.99 3.75
N LEU A 46 -6.36 -7.39 2.81
CA LEU A 46 -7.54 -6.63 2.42
C LEU A 46 -8.44 -6.30 3.62
N GLU A 47 -8.72 -7.29 4.46
CA GLU A 47 -9.54 -7.08 5.65
C GLU A 47 -8.88 -6.14 6.66
N GLN A 48 -7.57 -6.26 6.88
CA GLN A 48 -6.82 -5.41 7.80
C GLN A 48 -6.81 -3.95 7.34
N PHE A 49 -6.58 -3.68 6.05
CA PHE A 49 -6.64 -2.33 5.49
C PHE A 49 -8.04 -1.74 5.55
N LYS A 50 -9.08 -2.55 5.27
CA LYS A 50 -10.47 -2.14 5.43
C LYS A 50 -10.79 -1.74 6.87
N ARG A 51 -10.37 -2.54 7.87
CA ARG A 51 -10.54 -2.24 9.30
C ARG A 51 -9.76 -0.99 9.75
N ALA A 52 -8.64 -0.71 9.11
CA ALA A 52 -7.86 0.51 9.35
C ALA A 52 -8.51 1.76 8.75
N GLY A 53 -9.64 1.63 8.05
CA GLY A 53 -10.31 2.73 7.39
C GLY A 53 -9.55 3.26 6.16
N CYS A 54 -8.67 2.44 5.59
CA CYS A 54 -7.87 2.75 4.41
C CYS A 54 -7.96 1.55 3.44
N PRO A 55 -9.15 1.28 2.85
CA PRO A 55 -9.33 0.12 2.00
C PRO A 55 -8.37 0.13 0.82
N VAL A 56 -7.95 -1.05 0.38
CA VAL A 56 -7.14 -1.21 -0.83
C VAL A 56 -7.97 -0.78 -2.04
N GLU A 57 -7.41 0.09 -2.87
CA GLU A 57 -8.10 0.70 -4.00
C GLU A 57 -7.98 -0.12 -5.29
N ALA A 58 -6.91 -0.91 -5.43
CA ALA A 58 -6.71 -1.82 -6.55
C ALA A 58 -5.85 -3.04 -6.17
N LEU A 59 -6.16 -4.17 -6.78
CA LEU A 59 -5.29 -5.35 -6.84
C LEU A 59 -4.50 -5.26 -8.15
N VAL A 60 -3.18 -5.23 -8.07
CA VAL A 60 -2.33 -5.21 -9.27
C VAL A 60 -1.59 -6.54 -9.37
N TYR A 61 -1.77 -7.24 -10.47
CA TYR A 61 -1.23 -8.57 -10.66
C TYR A 61 -0.31 -8.67 -11.87
N SER A 62 0.64 -9.61 -11.80
CA SER A 62 1.46 -9.99 -12.93
C SER A 62 0.71 -10.97 -13.83
N ASP A 63 0.76 -10.77 -15.13
CA ASP A 63 0.21 -11.73 -16.12
C ASP A 63 0.83 -13.14 -16.02
N ARG A 64 1.97 -13.24 -15.34
CA ARG A 64 2.68 -14.51 -15.11
C ARG A 64 2.06 -15.40 -14.02
N ILE A 65 1.16 -14.86 -13.20
CA ILE A 65 0.59 -15.62 -12.06
C ILE A 65 -0.32 -16.78 -12.52
N GLY A 66 -0.97 -16.67 -13.68
CA GLY A 66 -1.84 -17.74 -14.22
C GLY A 66 -3.10 -18.04 -13.38
N GLU A 67 -3.40 -17.26 -12.35
CA GLU A 67 -4.49 -17.47 -11.36
C GLU A 67 -5.67 -16.50 -11.59
N SER A 68 -5.98 -16.20 -12.84
CA SER A 68 -7.02 -15.22 -13.20
C SER A 68 -8.36 -15.47 -12.52
N GLY A 69 -8.78 -16.74 -12.37
CA GLY A 69 -10.02 -17.09 -11.69
C GLY A 69 -10.03 -16.75 -10.20
N ARG A 70 -8.91 -16.98 -9.50
CA ARG A 70 -8.77 -16.61 -8.08
C ARG A 70 -8.72 -15.10 -7.88
N ILE A 71 -8.01 -14.39 -8.75
CA ILE A 71 -7.91 -12.93 -8.73
C ILE A 71 -9.29 -12.32 -8.98
N SER A 72 -10.05 -12.78 -9.96
CA SER A 72 -11.40 -12.32 -10.26
C SER A 72 -12.35 -12.57 -9.10
N SER A 73 -12.30 -13.75 -8.48
CA SER A 73 -13.10 -14.08 -7.29
C SER A 73 -12.78 -13.19 -6.11
N LEU A 74 -11.50 -12.90 -5.89
CA LEU A 74 -11.02 -12.02 -4.83
C LEU A 74 -11.47 -10.57 -5.06
N ALA A 75 -11.34 -10.07 -6.29
CA ALA A 75 -11.80 -8.74 -6.67
C ALA A 75 -13.30 -8.57 -6.41
N ALA A 76 -14.11 -9.54 -6.84
CA ALA A 76 -15.56 -9.54 -6.62
C ALA A 76 -15.92 -9.53 -5.13
N SER A 77 -15.24 -10.35 -4.31
CA SER A 77 -15.52 -10.44 -2.87
C SER A 77 -15.07 -9.24 -2.05
N SER A 78 -14.04 -8.52 -2.50
CA SER A 78 -13.48 -7.35 -1.82
C SER A 78 -14.01 -6.01 -2.32
N SER A 79 -14.78 -6.01 -3.41
CA SER A 79 -15.22 -4.79 -4.13
C SER A 79 -14.02 -3.92 -4.58
N CYS A 80 -12.89 -4.56 -4.85
CA CYS A 80 -11.63 -3.93 -5.21
C CYS A 80 -11.31 -4.33 -6.66
N PRO A 81 -11.10 -3.40 -7.61
CA PRO A 81 -10.78 -3.74 -8.99
C PRO A 81 -9.46 -4.50 -9.06
N ALA A 82 -9.42 -5.52 -9.92
CA ALA A 82 -8.18 -6.23 -10.26
C ALA A 82 -7.72 -5.77 -11.64
N LEU A 83 -6.50 -5.30 -11.71
CA LEU A 83 -5.87 -4.75 -12.90
C LEU A 83 -4.56 -5.50 -13.16
N SER A 84 -4.27 -5.81 -14.40
CA SER A 84 -2.91 -6.18 -14.77
C SER A 84 -1.96 -5.00 -14.52
N GLU A 85 -0.67 -5.27 -14.39
CA GLU A 85 0.31 -4.20 -14.22
C GLU A 85 0.23 -3.15 -15.34
N ALA A 86 0.06 -3.59 -16.59
CA ALA A 86 -0.07 -2.70 -17.74
C ALA A 86 -1.34 -1.83 -17.68
N GLU A 87 -2.48 -2.41 -17.29
CA GLU A 87 -3.73 -1.67 -17.10
C GLU A 87 -3.62 -0.67 -15.96
N PHE A 88 -3.02 -1.04 -14.84
CA PHE A 88 -2.82 -0.12 -13.74
C PHE A 88 -1.91 1.06 -14.14
N VAL A 89 -0.80 0.83 -14.82
CA VAL A 89 0.10 1.89 -15.29
C VAL A 89 -0.60 2.84 -16.25
N SER A 90 -1.32 2.29 -17.23
CA SER A 90 -1.93 3.08 -18.31
C SER A 90 -3.22 3.81 -17.90
N GLN A 91 -3.98 3.29 -16.94
CA GLN A 91 -5.27 3.82 -16.54
C GLN A 91 -5.26 4.29 -15.08
N GLY A 92 -4.92 3.41 -14.14
CA GLY A 92 -4.96 3.68 -12.71
C GLY A 92 -3.96 4.76 -12.31
N LEU A 93 -2.68 4.49 -12.54
CA LEU A 93 -1.60 5.41 -12.16
C LEU A 93 -1.62 6.72 -12.98
N ALA A 94 -1.97 6.63 -14.27
CA ALA A 94 -2.06 7.81 -15.13
C ALA A 94 -3.12 8.81 -14.67
N SER A 95 -4.22 8.35 -14.07
CA SER A 95 -5.32 9.18 -13.58
C SER A 95 -5.01 9.89 -12.26
N LEU A 96 -4.00 9.46 -11.50
CA LEU A 96 -3.67 10.05 -10.20
C LEU A 96 -2.90 11.37 -10.36
N PRO A 97 -3.17 12.39 -9.53
CA PRO A 97 -2.32 13.58 -9.42
C PRO A 97 -0.87 13.20 -9.10
N ALA A 98 0.09 13.97 -9.65
CA ALA A 98 1.52 13.63 -9.51
C ALA A 98 1.99 13.56 -8.05
N GLU A 99 1.43 14.41 -7.20
CA GLU A 99 1.72 14.51 -5.76
C GLU A 99 0.99 13.46 -4.92
N ARG A 100 0.03 12.73 -5.50
CA ARG A 100 -0.72 11.71 -4.77
C ARG A 100 0.21 10.61 -4.28
N LEU A 101 0.20 10.35 -2.99
CA LEU A 101 0.96 9.25 -2.41
C LEU A 101 0.30 7.91 -2.75
N VAL A 102 1.05 7.00 -3.35
CA VAL A 102 0.66 5.63 -3.67
C VAL A 102 1.38 4.70 -2.71
N LEU A 103 0.62 3.89 -1.98
CA LEU A 103 1.15 2.88 -1.06
C LEU A 103 1.15 1.52 -1.76
N LEU A 104 2.33 1.03 -2.12
CA LEU A 104 2.55 -0.29 -2.68
C LEU A 104 2.65 -1.30 -1.54
N ILE A 105 1.84 -2.33 -1.57
CA ILE A 105 1.76 -3.38 -0.54
C ILE A 105 2.08 -4.72 -1.19
N ASP A 106 3.12 -5.39 -0.74
CA ASP A 106 3.45 -6.72 -1.23
C ASP A 106 2.52 -7.77 -0.61
N GLY A 107 1.74 -8.44 -1.44
CA GLY A 107 0.78 -9.46 -1.03
C GLY A 107 1.39 -10.75 -0.47
N THR A 108 2.71 -10.85 -0.39
CA THR A 108 3.43 -12.01 0.18
C THR A 108 3.82 -11.83 1.65
N TYR A 109 3.58 -10.65 2.23
CA TYR A 109 3.93 -10.34 3.62
C TYR A 109 2.72 -10.42 4.55
N LEU A 110 2.98 -10.78 5.79
CA LEU A 110 2.01 -10.70 6.88
C LEU A 110 2.32 -9.47 7.74
N PHE A 111 1.37 -8.57 7.86
CA PHE A 111 1.56 -7.31 8.57
C PHE A 111 0.88 -7.31 9.95
N ASP A 112 1.54 -6.69 10.93
CA ASP A 112 0.90 -6.29 12.18
C ASP A 112 -0.09 -5.14 11.92
N GLN A 113 -1.24 -5.17 12.60
CA GLN A 113 -2.28 -4.14 12.47
C GLN A 113 -1.75 -2.71 12.75
N ARG A 114 -0.80 -2.58 13.68
CA ARG A 114 -0.20 -1.28 14.02
C ARG A 114 0.63 -0.71 12.87
N LEU A 115 1.33 -1.57 12.13
CA LEU A 115 2.10 -1.16 10.94
C LEU A 115 1.16 -0.67 9.83
N ILE A 116 0.05 -1.37 9.62
CA ILE A 116 -0.98 -0.95 8.65
C ILE A 116 -1.55 0.41 9.02
N LEU A 117 -1.96 0.60 10.28
CA LEU A 117 -2.47 1.89 10.77
C LEU A 117 -1.45 3.02 10.57
N LYS A 118 -0.16 2.75 10.82
CA LYS A 118 0.91 3.71 10.58
C LYS A 118 1.07 4.03 9.10
N ALA A 119 1.09 3.02 8.22
CA ALA A 119 1.22 3.19 6.77
C ALA A 119 0.03 3.95 6.17
N CYS A 120 -1.19 3.70 6.65
CA CYS A 120 -2.39 4.44 6.23
C CYS A 120 -2.36 5.95 6.57
N ASN A 121 -1.46 6.37 7.44
CA ASN A 121 -1.27 7.76 7.84
C ASN A 121 0.07 8.34 7.33
N TRP A 122 0.76 7.68 6.42
CA TRP A 122 1.94 8.27 5.80
C TRP A 122 1.56 9.50 4.96
N GLU A 123 2.34 10.54 5.10
CA GLU A 123 2.16 11.83 4.41
C GLU A 123 3.30 12.10 3.41
N GLN A 124 4.35 11.27 3.44
CA GLN A 124 5.54 11.40 2.62
C GLN A 124 5.96 10.05 2.06
N PRO A 125 6.71 10.04 0.95
CA PRO A 125 7.37 8.83 0.46
C PRO A 125 8.20 8.15 1.55
N GLY A 126 8.16 6.83 1.58
CA GLY A 126 8.86 6.06 2.59
C GLY A 126 8.81 4.56 2.30
N VAL A 127 9.62 3.81 3.01
CA VAL A 127 9.69 2.36 2.91
C VAL A 127 9.62 1.75 4.30
N LEU A 128 8.88 0.65 4.42
CA LEU A 128 8.91 -0.17 5.62
C LEU A 128 10.13 -1.08 5.55
N ILE A 129 10.99 -0.99 6.55
CA ILE A 129 12.19 -1.80 6.69
C ILE A 129 12.16 -2.62 7.97
N ASP A 130 12.75 -3.80 7.92
CA ASP A 130 13.12 -4.58 9.10
C ASP A 130 14.59 -4.34 9.41
N SER A 131 14.87 -3.69 10.52
CA SER A 131 16.23 -3.37 10.98
C SER A 131 16.91 -4.54 11.71
N ALA A 132 16.19 -5.62 11.98
CA ALA A 132 16.72 -6.81 12.64
C ALA A 132 16.14 -8.08 11.99
N PRO A 133 16.38 -8.31 10.68
CA PRO A 133 15.88 -9.48 10.00
C PRO A 133 16.48 -10.73 10.62
N VAL A 134 15.62 -11.74 10.84
CA VAL A 134 16.07 -13.05 11.32
C VAL A 134 16.89 -13.71 10.21
N ASP A 135 18.06 -14.22 10.56
CA ASP A 135 18.93 -14.97 9.63
C ASP A 135 18.14 -16.09 8.93
N GLY A 136 18.16 -16.10 7.59
CA GLY A 136 17.38 -17.02 6.77
C GLY A 136 16.02 -16.49 6.27
N GLY A 137 15.60 -15.30 6.70
CA GLY A 137 14.49 -14.55 6.08
C GLY A 137 14.83 -14.10 4.66
N HIS A 138 13.82 -13.90 3.82
CA HIS A 138 14.00 -13.45 2.44
C HIS A 138 14.68 -12.06 2.42
N GLN A 139 16.02 -12.05 2.37
CA GLN A 139 16.79 -10.84 2.12
C GLN A 139 16.52 -10.38 0.68
N ARG A 140 15.62 -9.42 0.52
CA ARG A 140 15.31 -8.82 -0.78
C ARG A 140 15.91 -7.42 -0.97
N SER A 141 16.84 -6.99 -0.13
CA SER A 141 17.47 -5.68 -0.34
C SER A 141 18.97 -5.73 -0.03
N ASN A 142 19.74 -5.10 -0.93
CA ASN A 142 21.17 -4.83 -0.75
C ASN A 142 21.43 -3.59 0.15
N LEU A 143 20.45 -3.17 0.95
CA LEU A 143 20.65 -2.13 1.93
C LEU A 143 21.38 -2.74 3.12
N GLU A 144 22.57 -2.26 3.41
CA GLU A 144 23.45 -2.77 4.45
C GLU A 144 22.70 -2.97 5.79
N GLY A 145 22.47 -4.24 6.16
CA GLY A 145 21.90 -4.63 7.45
C GLY A 145 20.40 -4.36 7.64
N VAL A 146 19.65 -3.97 6.60
CA VAL A 146 18.20 -3.80 6.66
C VAL A 146 17.52 -4.57 5.55
N ALA A 147 16.34 -5.13 5.82
CA ALA A 147 15.51 -5.81 4.85
C ALA A 147 14.25 -5.02 4.54
N TYR A 148 13.83 -5.03 3.27
CA TYR A 148 12.52 -4.54 2.85
C TYR A 148 11.42 -5.37 3.53
N ALA A 149 10.43 -4.71 4.10
CA ALA A 149 9.37 -5.36 4.87
C ALA A 149 7.97 -5.21 4.25
N GLY A 150 7.89 -5.19 2.93
CA GLY A 150 6.65 -5.40 2.19
C GLY A 150 5.78 -4.16 1.94
N MET A 151 6.19 -2.95 2.34
CA MET A 151 5.46 -1.71 2.05
C MET A 151 6.39 -0.60 1.57
N LEU A 152 5.98 0.07 0.49
CA LEU A 152 6.67 1.22 -0.09
C LEU A 152 5.66 2.29 -0.47
N ALA A 153 5.90 3.54 -0.11
CA ALA A 153 5.10 4.67 -0.54
C ALA A 153 5.92 5.61 -1.42
N LEU A 154 5.40 5.92 -2.59
CA LEU A 154 5.96 6.87 -3.55
C LEU A 154 4.87 7.84 -4.01
N THR A 155 5.26 9.04 -4.46
CA THR A 155 4.30 9.86 -5.19
C THR A 155 3.98 9.22 -6.53
N ALA A 156 2.77 9.44 -7.05
CA ALA A 156 2.38 8.92 -8.37
C ALA A 156 3.32 9.42 -9.48
N GLY A 157 3.81 10.66 -9.36
CA GLY A 157 4.84 11.22 -10.26
C GLY A 157 6.16 10.47 -10.17
N GLY A 158 6.65 10.21 -8.95
CA GLY A 158 7.87 9.45 -8.71
C GLY A 158 7.76 8.00 -9.21
N LEU A 159 6.60 7.36 -8.98
CA LEU A 159 6.36 6.01 -9.47
C LEU A 159 6.35 5.96 -11.01
N ARG A 160 5.69 6.92 -11.69
CA ARG A 160 5.73 7.03 -13.16
C ARG A 160 7.15 7.19 -13.68
N GLN A 161 7.95 8.05 -13.04
CA GLN A 161 9.35 8.26 -13.43
C GLN A 161 10.18 6.97 -13.27
N ALA A 162 10.02 6.24 -12.19
CA ALA A 162 10.72 4.98 -11.97
C ALA A 162 10.37 3.93 -13.05
N LEU A 163 9.10 3.88 -13.47
CA LEU A 163 8.63 2.95 -14.51
C LEU A 163 9.11 3.34 -15.93
N GLN A 164 9.29 4.63 -16.22
CA GLN A 164 9.85 5.08 -17.49
C GLN A 164 11.30 4.61 -17.71
N GLY A 165 12.03 4.34 -16.65
CA GLY A 165 13.37 3.75 -16.68
C GLY A 165 13.42 2.26 -17.01
N GLY A 166 12.29 1.63 -17.38
CA GLY A 166 12.19 0.20 -17.69
C GLY A 166 11.92 -0.70 -16.48
N GLY A 167 11.62 -0.11 -15.33
CA GLY A 167 11.17 -0.85 -14.14
C GLY A 167 9.73 -1.37 -14.31
N THR A 168 9.38 -2.35 -13.47
CA THR A 168 8.00 -2.82 -13.30
C THR A 168 7.53 -2.46 -11.90
N ILE A 169 6.22 -2.32 -11.67
CA ILE A 169 5.70 -2.05 -10.31
C ILE A 169 6.08 -3.17 -9.37
N LEU A 170 6.01 -4.40 -9.84
CA LEU A 170 6.41 -5.59 -9.09
C LEU A 170 7.93 -5.69 -8.91
N GLY A 171 8.72 -5.01 -9.75
CA GLY A 171 10.18 -4.94 -9.68
C GLY A 171 10.69 -3.73 -8.88
N VAL A 172 9.91 -2.68 -8.69
CA VAL A 172 10.29 -1.53 -7.85
C VAL A 172 10.48 -1.92 -6.39
N GLN A 173 9.95 -3.08 -5.99
CA GLN A 173 10.08 -3.65 -4.64
C GLN A 173 11.27 -4.63 -4.52
N ALA A 174 11.92 -4.96 -5.62
CA ALA A 174 13.07 -5.85 -5.67
C ALA A 174 14.35 -4.99 -5.65
#